data_de02248b390dc5674a56ef064bbd640a
#
_entry.id   de02248b390dc5674a56ef064bbd640a
#
_cell.length_a   1.000
_cell.length_b   1.000
_cell.length_c   1.000
_cell.angle_alpha   90.00
_cell.angle_beta   90.00
_cell.angle_gamma   90.00
#
_symmetry.space_group_name_H-M   'P 1'
#
loop_
_entity.id
_entity.type
_entity.pdbx_description
1 polymer ?
#
loop_
_entity_poly.entity_id
_entity_poly.type
_entity_poly.pdbx_seq_one_letter_code
_entity_poly.pdbx_strand_id
1 'polypeptide(L)'
;MIQPQTLVTITDNSGGKLGRVFKVLGGSKKRYAELGERVALSVQVAEPRKPVKKKDVVYGVVVRQKKRYRRKDGSYVSFDDNAVVLVEKDKNEPRANRVFGPIPRELAEAGYQKIVSLAPEVV
;
A
#
# COMPACT_ATOMS: atom_id res chain seq x y z
N MET A 1 3.62 8.50 7.19
CA MET A 1 3.26 7.50 8.21
C MET A 1 1.77 7.25 8.17
N ILE A 2 1.38 6.00 8.23
CA ILE A 2 -0.01 5.59 8.15
C ILE A 2 -0.38 4.91 9.47
N GLN A 3 -1.44 5.38 10.10
CA GLN A 3 -1.91 4.86 11.39
C GLN A 3 -3.35 4.38 11.25
N PRO A 4 -3.89 3.66 12.25
CA PRO A 4 -5.30 3.29 12.22
C PRO A 4 -6.20 4.51 12.02
N GLN A 5 -7.28 4.36 11.26
CA GLN A 5 -8.24 5.40 10.85
C GLN A 5 -7.77 6.27 9.70
N THR A 6 -6.57 6.07 9.14
CA THR A 6 -6.12 6.81 7.97
C THR A 6 -6.83 6.32 6.71
N LEU A 7 -7.33 7.25 5.90
CA LEU A 7 -7.83 6.93 4.56
C LEU A 7 -6.65 6.89 3.59
N VAL A 8 -6.59 5.81 2.81
CA VAL A 8 -5.52 5.61 1.83
C VAL A 8 -6.11 5.34 0.46
N THR A 9 -5.38 5.74 -0.57
CA THR A 9 -5.73 5.41 -1.96
C THR A 9 -5.28 3.99 -2.27
N ILE A 10 -6.16 3.20 -2.87
CA ILE A 10 -5.80 1.88 -3.38
C ILE A 10 -5.36 2.09 -4.83
N THR A 11 -4.07 1.90 -5.09
CA THR A 11 -3.46 2.32 -6.35
C THR A 11 -3.21 1.16 -7.31
N ASP A 12 -4.14 0.19 -7.33
CA ASP A 12 -4.07 -0.94 -8.26
C ASP A 12 -5.41 -1.11 -8.99
N ASN A 13 -5.47 -2.08 -9.90
CA ASN A 13 -6.68 -2.32 -10.69
C ASN A 13 -7.55 -3.44 -10.12
N SER A 14 -7.47 -3.71 -8.82
CA SER A 14 -8.31 -4.73 -8.16
C SER A 14 -9.78 -4.32 -8.05
N GLY A 15 -10.07 -3.03 -8.17
CA GLY A 15 -11.41 -2.48 -8.04
C GLY A 15 -11.60 -1.58 -6.84
N GLY A 16 -10.76 -1.67 -5.83
CA GLY A 16 -10.80 -0.75 -4.70
C GLY A 16 -10.23 0.61 -5.08
N LYS A 17 -10.80 1.68 -4.55
CA LYS A 17 -10.32 3.04 -4.78
C LYS A 17 -9.83 3.71 -3.50
N LEU A 18 -10.60 3.60 -2.43
CA LEU A 18 -10.24 4.15 -1.12
C LEU A 18 -10.43 3.09 -0.07
N GLY A 19 -9.53 3.07 0.89
CA GLY A 19 -9.65 2.20 2.06
C GLY A 19 -9.32 2.93 3.34
N ARG A 20 -9.88 2.46 4.44
CA ARG A 20 -9.57 2.96 5.77
C ARG A 20 -8.75 1.91 6.51
N VAL A 21 -7.56 2.28 6.91
CA VAL A 21 -6.69 1.40 7.69
C VAL A 21 -7.25 1.28 9.10
N PHE A 22 -7.41 0.06 9.60
CA PHE A 22 -7.83 -0.17 10.97
C PHE A 22 -6.78 -0.89 11.80
N LYS A 23 -5.77 -1.47 11.18
CA LYS A 23 -4.69 -2.15 11.91
C LYS A 23 -3.38 -2.05 11.15
N VAL A 24 -2.31 -1.77 11.89
CA VAL A 24 -0.95 -1.81 11.38
C VAL A 24 -0.35 -3.16 11.78
N LEU A 25 0.13 -3.92 10.82
CA LEU A 25 0.69 -5.26 11.03
C LEU A 25 2.18 -5.18 11.32
N GLY A 26 2.74 -6.22 11.94
CA GLY A 26 4.17 -6.34 12.18
C GLY A 26 4.61 -6.17 13.62
N GLY A 27 3.69 -6.08 14.58
CA GLY A 27 4.05 -6.02 15.99
C GLY A 27 2.90 -5.56 16.87
N SER A 28 2.86 -6.04 18.13
CA SER A 28 1.75 -5.75 19.04
C SER A 28 1.68 -4.29 19.50
N LYS A 29 2.80 -3.57 19.46
CA LYS A 29 2.88 -2.17 19.86
C LYS A 29 3.13 -1.22 18.70
N LYS A 30 3.05 -1.71 17.49
CA LYS A 30 3.33 -0.91 16.32
C LYS A 30 2.18 0.06 16.06
N ARG A 31 2.48 1.36 16.00
CA ARG A 31 1.49 2.43 15.83
C ARG A 31 1.38 2.96 14.41
N TYR A 32 2.47 2.88 13.65
CA TYR A 32 2.53 3.49 12.32
C TYR A 32 3.11 2.51 11.30
N ALA A 33 2.61 2.61 10.08
CA ALA A 33 3.18 1.90 8.94
C ALA A 33 3.92 2.89 8.05
N GLU A 34 5.06 2.49 7.56
CA GLU A 34 5.86 3.24 6.60
C GLU A 34 5.94 2.48 5.29
N LEU A 35 6.72 3.00 4.33
CA LEU A 35 6.88 2.36 3.01
C LEU A 35 7.35 0.91 3.17
N GLY A 36 6.68 0.01 2.44
CA GLY A 36 7.01 -1.40 2.46
C GLY A 36 6.39 -2.20 3.60
N GLU A 37 5.62 -1.58 4.46
CA GLU A 37 4.98 -2.26 5.59
C GLU A 37 3.52 -2.59 5.27
N ARG A 38 3.00 -3.62 5.93
CA ARG A 38 1.65 -4.12 5.66
C ARG A 38 0.62 -3.53 6.62
N VAL A 39 -0.58 -3.32 6.11
CA VAL A 39 -1.72 -2.86 6.90
C VAL A 39 -2.95 -3.67 6.55
N ALA A 40 -3.90 -3.73 7.47
CA ALA A 40 -5.23 -4.25 7.21
C ALA A 40 -6.19 -3.07 7.06
N LEU A 41 -7.01 -3.10 6.04
CA LEU A 41 -7.91 -2.00 5.74
C LEU A 41 -9.28 -2.51 5.29
N SER A 42 -10.29 -1.65 5.43
CA SER A 42 -11.62 -1.89 4.90
C SER A 42 -11.83 -0.99 3.69
N VAL A 43 -12.37 -1.55 2.61
CA VAL A 43 -12.60 -0.81 1.37
C VAL A 43 -13.81 0.12 1.56
N GLN A 44 -13.61 1.42 1.32
CA GLN A 44 -14.66 2.42 1.46
C GLN A 44 -15.32 2.79 0.14
N VAL A 45 -14.54 2.82 -0.93
CA VAL A 45 -15.03 3.10 -2.29
C VAL A 45 -14.46 2.05 -3.22
N ALA A 46 -15.31 1.43 -4.04
CA ALA A 46 -14.89 0.41 -5.00
C ALA A 46 -15.64 0.57 -6.31
N GLU A 47 -15.00 0.13 -7.40
CA GLU A 47 -15.64 0.08 -8.72
C GLU A 47 -16.63 -1.10 -8.79
N PRO A 48 -17.78 -0.91 -9.48
CA PRO A 48 -18.70 -2.02 -9.69
C PRO A 48 -18.09 -3.10 -10.59
N ARG A 49 -18.52 -4.34 -10.40
CA ARG A 49 -18.12 -5.49 -11.21
C ARG A 49 -16.64 -5.87 -11.13
N LYS A 50 -15.94 -5.42 -10.08
CA LYS A 50 -14.55 -5.80 -9.84
C LYS A 50 -14.50 -6.78 -8.67
N PRO A 51 -13.38 -7.54 -8.53
CA PRO A 51 -13.25 -8.52 -7.43
C PRO A 51 -13.33 -7.92 -6.03
N VAL A 52 -12.78 -6.72 -5.84
CA VAL A 52 -12.80 -6.05 -4.54
C VAL A 52 -14.04 -5.17 -4.45
N LYS A 53 -14.79 -5.33 -3.38
CA LYS A 53 -16.05 -4.64 -3.15
C LYS A 53 -16.00 -3.76 -1.91
N LYS A 54 -16.91 -2.81 -1.85
CA LYS A 54 -17.08 -1.94 -0.67
C LYS A 54 -17.31 -2.78 0.58
N LYS A 55 -16.70 -2.38 1.69
CA LYS A 55 -16.73 -3.03 3.00
C LYS A 55 -15.90 -4.32 3.10
N ASP A 56 -15.24 -4.75 2.04
CA ASP A 56 -14.32 -5.88 2.15
C ASP A 56 -13.15 -5.54 3.05
N VAL A 57 -12.72 -6.53 3.84
CA VAL A 57 -11.48 -6.43 4.62
C VAL A 57 -10.36 -7.03 3.81
N VAL A 58 -9.34 -6.23 3.53
CA VAL A 58 -8.22 -6.63 2.68
C VAL A 58 -6.90 -6.21 3.32
N TYR A 59 -5.82 -6.77 2.80
CA TYR A 59 -4.47 -6.44 3.24
C TYR A 59 -3.76 -5.67 2.16
N GLY A 60 -2.96 -4.70 2.57
CA GLY A 60 -2.21 -3.88 1.64
C GLY A 60 -0.80 -3.61 2.12
N VAL A 61 0.05 -3.23 1.18
CA VAL A 61 1.40 -2.77 1.42
C VAL A 61 1.46 -1.29 1.13
N VAL A 62 2.04 -0.51 2.03
CA VAL A 62 2.19 0.93 1.84
C VAL A 62 3.21 1.19 0.75
N VAL A 63 2.78 1.81 -0.35
CA VAL A 63 3.66 2.11 -1.49
C VAL A 63 3.95 3.60 -1.62
N ARG A 64 3.13 4.46 -1.04
CA ARG A 64 3.39 5.91 -1.02
C ARG A 64 2.95 6.48 0.32
N GLN A 65 3.69 7.49 0.80
CA GLN A 65 3.30 8.25 2.00
C GLN A 65 3.61 9.73 1.80
N LYS A 66 2.79 10.59 2.36
CA LYS A 66 3.00 12.04 2.30
C LYS A 66 4.17 12.48 3.16
N LYS A 67 4.35 11.86 4.33
CA LYS A 67 5.45 12.20 5.20
C LYS A 67 6.77 11.78 4.56
N ARG A 68 7.81 12.63 4.67
CA ARG A 68 9.12 12.30 4.13
C ARG A 68 9.68 11.03 4.77
N TYR A 69 10.20 10.16 3.93
CA TYR A 69 10.83 8.91 4.33
C TYR A 69 12.33 9.03 4.08
N ARG A 70 13.12 8.82 5.14
CA ARG A 70 14.57 8.86 5.03
C ARG A 70 15.09 7.54 4.47
N ARG A 71 15.87 7.64 3.40
CA ARG A 71 16.52 6.48 2.80
C ARG A 71 17.86 6.21 3.48
N LYS A 72 18.39 5.02 3.25
CA LYS A 72 19.67 4.59 3.84
C LYS A 72 20.84 5.47 3.42
N ASP A 73 20.79 6.06 2.23
CA ASP A 73 21.84 6.94 1.72
C ASP A 73 21.74 8.39 2.24
N GLY A 74 20.77 8.67 3.10
CA GLY A 74 20.57 10.00 3.67
C GLY A 74 19.61 10.89 2.87
N SER A 75 19.19 10.50 1.68
CA SER A 75 18.19 11.24 0.92
C SER A 75 16.79 11.01 1.47
N TYR A 76 15.83 11.80 1.02
CA TYR A 76 14.43 11.70 1.42
C TYR A 76 13.55 11.50 0.20
N VAL A 77 12.46 10.78 0.39
CA VAL A 77 11.41 10.64 -0.61
C VAL A 77 10.07 10.94 0.03
N SER A 78 9.20 11.63 -0.69
CA SER A 78 7.82 11.89 -0.28
C SER A 78 6.92 11.88 -1.50
N PHE A 79 5.64 11.61 -1.25
CA PHE A 79 4.64 11.52 -2.31
C PHE A 79 3.48 12.46 -1.98
N ASP A 80 2.61 12.69 -2.95
CA ASP A 80 1.47 13.59 -2.78
C ASP A 80 0.31 12.93 -2.01
N ASP A 81 0.32 11.62 -1.88
CA ASP A 81 -0.74 10.87 -1.22
C ASP A 81 -0.20 9.72 -0.38
N ASN A 82 -1.09 9.15 0.42
CA ASN A 82 -0.86 7.88 1.10
C ASN A 82 -1.56 6.80 0.29
N ALA A 83 -0.80 5.83 -0.22
CA ALA A 83 -1.36 4.81 -1.11
C ALA A 83 -0.87 3.42 -0.75
N VAL A 84 -1.71 2.44 -1.03
CA VAL A 84 -1.41 1.03 -0.81
C VAL A 84 -1.70 0.23 -2.08
N VAL A 85 -1.03 -0.92 -2.19
CA VAL A 85 -1.34 -1.94 -3.18
C VAL A 85 -1.85 -3.16 -2.42
N LEU A 86 -2.96 -3.73 -2.86
CA LEU A 86 -3.55 -4.89 -2.20
C LEU A 86 -2.72 -6.14 -2.46
N VAL A 87 -2.50 -6.92 -1.41
CA VAL A 87 -1.72 -8.16 -1.46
C VAL A 87 -2.49 -9.30 -0.83
N GLU A 88 -2.07 -10.52 -1.09
CA GLU A 88 -2.63 -11.70 -0.44
C GLU A 88 -2.29 -11.70 1.05
N LYS A 89 -3.15 -12.31 1.86
CA LYS A 89 -3.02 -12.30 3.32
C LYS A 89 -1.66 -12.81 3.81
N ASP A 90 -1.21 -13.94 3.27
CA ASP A 90 -0.02 -14.63 3.76
C ASP A 90 1.14 -14.61 2.78
N LYS A 91 1.04 -13.85 1.71
CA LYS A 91 2.04 -13.80 0.65
C LYS A 91 2.37 -12.38 0.26
N ASN A 92 3.53 -12.19 -0.33
CA ASN A 92 3.95 -10.90 -0.87
C ASN A 92 3.53 -10.72 -2.34
N GLU A 93 2.42 -11.34 -2.72
CA GLU A 93 1.92 -11.30 -4.09
C GLU A 93 0.79 -10.27 -4.21
N PRO A 94 0.85 -9.39 -5.23
CA PRO A 94 -0.24 -8.45 -5.46
C PRO A 94 -1.49 -9.19 -5.95
N ARG A 95 -2.66 -8.70 -5.54
CA ARG A 95 -3.94 -9.25 -5.99
C ARG A 95 -4.30 -8.81 -7.40
N ALA A 96 -3.81 -7.66 -7.81
CA ALA A 96 -4.04 -7.09 -9.13
C ALA A 96 -2.85 -7.32 -10.04
N ASN A 97 -3.03 -7.06 -11.31
CA ASN A 97 -1.96 -7.21 -12.29
C ASN A 97 -1.42 -5.87 -12.81
N ARG A 98 -1.86 -4.76 -12.22
CA ARG A 98 -1.46 -3.42 -12.64
C ARG A 98 -1.43 -2.47 -11.45
N VAL A 99 -0.40 -1.65 -11.40
CA VAL A 99 -0.22 -0.64 -10.34
C VAL A 99 -0.18 0.74 -11.00
N PHE A 100 -0.85 1.71 -10.39
CA PHE A 100 -0.93 3.07 -10.89
C PHE A 100 0.02 4.00 -10.14
N GLY A 101 0.71 4.86 -10.88
CA GLY A 101 1.60 5.86 -10.31
C GLY A 101 2.96 5.33 -9.85
N PRO A 102 3.83 6.23 -9.35
CA PRO A 102 5.17 5.86 -8.94
C PRO A 102 5.17 5.07 -7.63
N ILE A 103 6.17 4.21 -7.45
CA ILE A 103 6.43 3.53 -6.19
C ILE A 103 7.91 3.66 -5.82
N PRO A 104 8.26 3.53 -4.53
CA PRO A 104 9.64 3.60 -4.12
C PRO A 104 10.38 2.28 -4.35
N ARG A 105 11.69 2.39 -4.62
CA ARG A 105 12.53 1.19 -4.82
C ARG A 105 12.71 0.35 -3.57
N GLU A 106 12.43 0.90 -2.39
CA GLU A 106 12.53 0.18 -1.12
C GLU A 106 11.60 -1.04 -1.05
N LEU A 107 10.55 -1.08 -1.86
CA LEU A 107 9.65 -2.24 -1.91
C LEU A 107 10.36 -3.50 -2.39
N ALA A 108 11.31 -3.39 -3.30
CA ALA A 108 12.08 -4.56 -3.76
C ALA A 108 12.90 -5.17 -2.61
N GLU A 109 13.51 -4.32 -1.78
CA GLU A 109 14.26 -4.76 -0.62
C GLU A 109 13.37 -5.38 0.45
N ALA A 110 12.12 -4.92 0.54
CA ALA A 110 11.16 -5.45 1.50
C ALA A 110 10.53 -6.78 1.06
N GLY A 111 10.86 -7.28 -0.13
CA GLY A 111 10.35 -8.56 -0.63
C GLY A 111 9.17 -8.47 -1.59
N TYR A 112 8.82 -7.27 -2.06
CA TYR A 112 7.69 -7.04 -2.96
C TYR A 112 8.13 -6.78 -4.40
N GLN A 113 9.01 -7.63 -4.91
CA GLN A 113 9.55 -7.45 -6.26
C GLN A 113 8.49 -7.53 -7.36
N LYS A 114 7.43 -8.33 -7.16
CA LYS A 114 6.35 -8.42 -8.13
C LYS A 114 5.60 -7.09 -8.26
N ILE A 115 5.40 -6.39 -7.15
CA ILE A 115 4.77 -5.06 -7.17
C ILE A 115 5.65 -4.06 -7.93
N VAL A 116 6.95 -4.10 -7.69
CA VAL A 116 7.91 -3.24 -8.38
C VAL A 116 7.86 -3.49 -9.89
N SER A 117 7.76 -4.75 -10.30
CA SER A 117 7.70 -5.10 -11.72
C SER A 117 6.41 -4.62 -12.41
N LEU A 118 5.33 -4.44 -11.66
CA LEU A 118 4.05 -3.97 -12.20
C LEU A 118 3.94 -2.45 -12.27
N ALA A 119 4.83 -1.74 -11.60
CA ALA A 119 4.74 -0.29 -11.50
C ALA A 119 5.22 0.39 -12.77
N PRO A 120 4.56 1.49 -13.19
CA PRO A 120 4.99 2.25 -14.36
C PRO A 120 6.26 3.04 -14.12
N GLU A 121 6.54 3.40 -12.87
CA GLU A 121 7.73 4.20 -12.51
C GLU A 121 8.21 3.80 -11.12
N VAL A 122 9.52 3.63 -10.96
CA VAL A 122 10.17 3.31 -9.69
C VAL A 122 11.14 4.43 -9.33
N VAL A 123 10.97 5.04 -8.17
CA VAL A 123 11.76 6.19 -7.74
C VAL A 123 12.65 5.94 -6.51
#